data_721feb704a76d6ce6888a145ad800cec
#
_entry.id   721feb704a76d6ce6888a145ad800cec
#
_cell.length_a   1.000
_cell.length_b   1.000
_cell.length_c   1.000
_cell.angle_alpha   90.00
_cell.angle_beta   90.00
_cell.angle_gamma   90.00
#
_symmetry.space_group_name_H-M   'P 1'
#
loop_
_entity.id
_entity.type
_entity.pdbx_description
1 polymer ?
#
loop_
_entity_poly.entity_id
_entity_poly.type
_entity_poly.pdbx_seq_one_letter_code
_entity_poly.pdbx_strand_id
1 'polypeptide(L)'
;MVAYRRYYIKGGTWFFTVNLKDRRSMHLTENIELLRYSVAVVKQHRPFIIDAWVVLPEHLHCIWTLPHNDDDFSSRWRDIKGCFTRTLKRQPLWQPRFWEHAIRDEDDYRRHVDYIHINPLKHGWVTRVIDWPFSTFHRDVQRGLYPPNWLAIA
;
A
#
# COMPACT_ATOMS: atom_id res chain seq x y z
N MET A 1 7.01 1.84 26.17
CA MET A 1 7.68 0.67 25.60
C MET A 1 8.71 1.09 24.57
N VAL A 2 9.93 0.70 24.83
CA VAL A 2 11.08 1.15 24.03
C VAL A 2 11.00 0.64 22.58
N ALA A 3 10.63 -0.62 22.40
CA ALA A 3 10.51 -1.21 21.06
C ALA A 3 9.47 -0.50 20.19
N TYR A 4 8.38 -0.10 20.79
CA TYR A 4 7.32 0.66 20.15
C TYR A 4 7.84 1.99 19.58
N ARG A 5 8.65 2.70 20.37
CA ARG A 5 9.19 4.00 19.96
C ARG A 5 10.14 3.91 18.77
N ARG A 6 10.82 2.77 18.59
CA ARG A 6 11.72 2.59 17.45
C ARG A 6 10.99 2.68 16.12
N TYR A 7 9.73 2.24 16.05
CA TYR A 7 8.97 2.27 14.82
C TYR A 7 8.54 3.68 14.44
N TYR A 8 8.44 4.57 15.41
CA TYR A 8 8.15 5.97 15.14
C TYR A 8 9.31 6.73 14.56
N ILE A 9 10.54 6.26 14.79
CA ILE A 9 11.71 7.03 14.46
C ILE A 9 12.21 6.55 13.11
N LYS A 10 13.44 6.25 12.97
CA LYS A 10 14.08 5.95 11.69
C LYS A 10 14.14 4.44 11.45
N GLY A 11 14.03 4.03 10.19
CA GLY A 11 14.05 2.63 9.81
C GLY A 11 12.79 1.89 10.20
N GLY A 12 11.71 2.60 10.48
CA GLY A 12 10.45 2.01 10.94
C GLY A 12 9.64 1.39 9.82
N THR A 13 8.59 0.71 10.26
CA THR A 13 7.60 0.09 9.39
C THR A 13 6.30 0.87 9.52
N TRP A 14 5.71 1.24 8.38
CA TRP A 14 4.59 2.17 8.32
C TRP A 14 3.48 1.62 7.45
N PHE A 15 2.24 1.79 7.91
CA PHE A 15 1.04 1.53 7.13
C PHE A 15 0.53 2.85 6.57
N PHE A 16 0.10 2.84 5.30
CA PHE A 16 -0.42 4.03 4.63
C PHE A 16 -1.76 3.75 3.96
N THR A 17 -2.62 4.78 3.97
CA THR A 17 -3.81 4.86 3.12
C THR A 17 -3.70 6.12 2.28
N VAL A 18 -3.72 5.97 0.96
CA VAL A 18 -3.55 7.07 0.02
C VAL A 18 -4.75 7.10 -0.93
N ASN A 19 -5.42 8.24 -1.00
CA ASN A 19 -6.71 8.37 -1.69
C ASN A 19 -6.65 9.35 -2.85
N LEU A 20 -7.39 9.06 -3.91
CA LEU A 20 -7.71 10.06 -4.92
C LEU A 20 -8.80 11.01 -4.39
N LYS A 21 -8.85 12.22 -4.95
CA LYS A 21 -9.88 13.20 -4.58
C LYS A 21 -11.28 12.72 -4.98
N ASP A 22 -11.42 12.22 -6.19
CA ASP A 22 -12.70 11.68 -6.66
C ASP A 22 -12.83 10.22 -6.24
N ARG A 23 -13.66 9.98 -5.24
CA ARG A 23 -13.86 8.65 -4.67
C ARG A 23 -14.65 7.72 -5.60
N ARG A 24 -15.13 8.22 -6.74
CA ARG A 24 -15.78 7.42 -7.78
C ARG A 24 -14.84 7.08 -8.93
N SER A 25 -13.61 7.57 -8.87
CA SER A 25 -12.60 7.37 -9.89
C SER A 25 -12.12 5.91 -9.92
N MET A 26 -11.67 5.47 -11.10
CA MET A 26 -11.02 4.17 -11.28
C MET A 26 -9.59 4.34 -11.81
N HIS A 27 -9.03 5.53 -11.68
CA HIS A 27 -7.73 5.85 -12.28
C HIS A 27 -6.60 4.95 -11.82
N LEU A 28 -6.60 4.49 -10.57
CA LEU A 28 -5.48 3.68 -10.08
C LEU A 28 -5.43 2.31 -10.73
N THR A 29 -6.57 1.62 -10.81
CA THR A 29 -6.62 0.29 -11.42
C THR A 29 -6.57 0.35 -12.93
N GLU A 30 -7.20 1.36 -13.54
CA GLU A 30 -7.12 1.57 -14.99
C GLU A 30 -5.69 1.90 -15.45
N ASN A 31 -4.87 2.46 -14.57
CA ASN A 31 -3.49 2.83 -14.84
C ASN A 31 -2.51 2.13 -13.91
N ILE A 32 -2.78 0.87 -13.60
CA ILE A 32 -2.00 0.11 -12.62
C ILE A 32 -0.52 0.00 -13.00
N GLU A 33 -0.22 -0.16 -14.27
CA GLU A 33 1.17 -0.26 -14.72
C GLU A 33 1.92 1.05 -14.54
N LEU A 34 1.24 2.18 -14.75
CA LEU A 34 1.82 3.49 -14.48
C LEU A 34 2.09 3.68 -12.98
N LEU A 35 1.16 3.23 -12.13
CA LEU A 35 1.36 3.31 -10.69
C LEU A 35 2.56 2.45 -10.26
N ARG A 36 2.66 1.24 -10.77
CA ARG A 36 3.80 0.36 -10.51
C ARG A 36 5.11 1.00 -10.95
N TYR A 37 5.11 1.61 -12.13
CA TYR A 37 6.28 2.32 -12.65
C TYR A 37 6.67 3.48 -11.74
N SER A 38 5.70 4.29 -11.32
CA SER A 38 5.96 5.45 -10.45
C SER A 38 6.59 5.02 -9.12
N VAL A 39 6.07 3.93 -8.53
CA VAL A 39 6.62 3.36 -7.31
C VAL A 39 8.04 2.82 -7.55
N ALA A 40 8.25 2.11 -8.65
CA ALA A 40 9.54 1.51 -8.98
C ALA A 40 10.63 2.57 -9.17
N VAL A 41 10.31 3.68 -9.85
CA VAL A 41 11.24 4.79 -10.05
C VAL A 41 11.70 5.38 -8.73
N VAL A 42 10.77 5.66 -7.83
CA VAL A 42 11.10 6.24 -6.52
C VAL A 42 11.88 5.23 -5.68
N LYS A 43 11.48 3.97 -5.71
CA LYS A 43 12.16 2.90 -4.97
C LYS A 43 13.60 2.69 -5.44
N GLN A 44 13.86 2.88 -6.72
CA GLN A 44 15.21 2.77 -7.27
C GLN A 44 16.11 3.90 -6.79
N HIS A 45 15.59 5.12 -6.69
CA HIS A 45 16.37 6.28 -6.25
C HIS A 45 16.54 6.33 -4.73
N ARG A 46 15.50 5.95 -3.99
CA ARG A 46 15.49 5.95 -2.53
C ARG A 46 14.85 4.66 -2.05
N PRO A 47 15.64 3.58 -1.88
CA PRO A 47 15.11 2.25 -1.59
C PRO A 47 14.26 2.19 -0.34
N PHE A 48 13.25 1.35 -0.39
CA PHE A 48 12.44 0.95 0.74
C PHE A 48 11.83 -0.41 0.42
N ILE A 49 11.34 -1.11 1.44
CA ILE A 49 10.72 -2.41 1.27
C ILE A 49 9.22 -2.22 1.25
N ILE A 50 8.55 -2.85 0.28
CA ILE A 50 7.08 -2.93 0.27
C ILE A 50 6.70 -4.28 0.88
N ASP A 51 6.25 -4.25 2.13
CA ASP A 51 5.87 -5.45 2.85
C ASP A 51 4.54 -5.99 2.36
N ALA A 52 3.60 -5.12 2.05
CA ALA A 52 2.29 -5.49 1.54
C ALA A 52 1.67 -4.30 0.83
N TRP A 53 0.79 -4.57 -0.14
CA TRP A 53 -0.03 -3.53 -0.73
C TRP A 53 -1.29 -4.11 -1.36
N VAL A 54 -2.29 -3.26 -1.52
CA VAL A 54 -3.48 -3.49 -2.32
C VAL A 54 -3.86 -2.19 -3.01
N VAL A 55 -4.16 -2.26 -4.29
CA VAL A 55 -4.61 -1.10 -5.06
C VAL A 55 -6.06 -1.30 -5.43
N LEU A 56 -6.90 -0.35 -4.98
CA LEU A 56 -8.30 -0.28 -5.36
C LEU A 56 -8.48 0.86 -6.37
N PRO A 57 -9.65 0.99 -7.00
CA PRO A 57 -9.79 1.98 -8.08
C PRO A 57 -9.44 3.41 -7.68
N GLU A 58 -9.75 3.84 -6.46
CA GLU A 58 -9.61 5.23 -6.02
C GLU A 58 -8.76 5.42 -4.77
N HIS A 59 -8.20 4.34 -4.23
CA HIS A 59 -7.26 4.40 -3.09
C HIS A 59 -6.40 3.16 -3.04
N LEU A 60 -5.33 3.26 -2.24
CA LEU A 60 -4.47 2.12 -1.98
C LEU A 60 -4.10 2.08 -0.50
N HIS A 61 -3.77 0.89 -0.05
CA HIS A 61 -3.16 0.67 1.26
C HIS A 61 -1.84 -0.06 1.06
N CYS A 62 -0.85 0.28 1.86
CA CYS A 62 0.41 -0.45 1.82
C CYS A 62 1.15 -0.38 3.14
N ILE A 63 2.12 -1.27 3.28
CA ILE A 63 3.08 -1.24 4.38
C ILE A 63 4.47 -1.13 3.78
N TRP A 64 5.23 -0.15 4.25
CA TRP A 64 6.64 0.06 3.88
C TRP A 64 7.54 -0.12 5.09
N THR A 65 8.71 -0.71 4.87
CA THR A 65 9.80 -0.65 5.83
C THR A 65 10.90 0.22 5.24
N LEU A 66 11.26 1.27 5.97
CA LEU A 66 12.27 2.23 5.53
C LEU A 66 13.67 1.77 5.92
N PRO A 67 14.70 2.24 5.20
CA PRO A 67 16.09 1.91 5.55
C PRO A 67 16.46 2.43 6.93
N HIS A 68 17.52 1.84 7.51
CA HIS A 68 18.07 2.30 8.77
C HIS A 68 18.37 3.80 8.72
N ASN A 69 17.98 4.53 9.76
CA ASN A 69 18.14 5.98 9.89
C ASN A 69 17.33 6.83 8.90
N ASP A 70 16.32 6.26 8.26
CA ASP A 70 15.48 6.97 7.30
C ASP A 70 14.03 6.96 7.79
N ASP A 71 13.38 8.11 7.79
CA ASP A 71 11.96 8.27 8.14
C ASP A 71 11.21 9.10 7.09
N ASP A 72 11.82 9.29 5.92
CA ASP A 72 11.26 10.18 4.91
C ASP A 72 10.30 9.46 3.97
N PHE A 73 9.15 9.07 4.50
CA PHE A 73 8.07 8.55 3.66
C PHE A 73 7.35 9.69 2.91
N SER A 74 7.32 10.88 3.46
CA SER A 74 6.54 11.99 2.87
C SER A 74 7.04 12.41 1.50
N SER A 75 8.34 12.59 1.31
CA SER A 75 8.86 12.97 0.01
C SER A 75 8.81 11.81 -0.99
N ARG A 76 8.90 10.56 -0.53
CA ARG A 76 8.68 9.41 -1.39
C ARG A 76 7.26 9.40 -1.95
N TRP A 77 6.26 9.62 -1.10
CA TRP A 77 4.86 9.71 -1.56
C TRP A 77 4.65 10.88 -2.50
N ARG A 78 5.22 12.04 -2.18
CA ARG A 78 5.15 13.20 -3.07
C ARG A 78 5.67 12.87 -4.47
N ASP A 79 6.80 12.18 -4.56
CA ASP A 79 7.41 11.85 -5.83
C ASP A 79 6.63 10.77 -6.59
N ILE A 80 6.08 9.77 -5.89
CA ILE A 80 5.21 8.77 -6.50
C ILE A 80 3.96 9.44 -7.07
N LYS A 81 3.27 10.24 -6.27
CA LYS A 81 2.08 10.97 -6.70
C LYS A 81 2.38 11.88 -7.89
N GLY A 82 3.49 12.60 -7.82
CA GLY A 82 3.88 13.52 -8.88
C GLY A 82 4.19 12.81 -10.19
N CYS A 83 4.90 11.70 -10.15
CA CYS A 83 5.20 10.91 -11.34
C CYS A 83 3.92 10.42 -12.01
N PHE A 84 3.01 9.85 -11.22
CA PHE A 84 1.73 9.35 -11.70
C PHE A 84 0.89 10.47 -12.33
N THR A 85 0.74 11.59 -11.62
CA THR A 85 -0.09 12.72 -12.04
C THR A 85 0.44 13.38 -13.31
N ARG A 86 1.76 13.60 -13.40
CA ARG A 86 2.35 14.24 -14.58
C ARG A 86 2.14 13.42 -15.82
N THR A 87 2.25 12.10 -15.71
CA THR A 87 2.09 11.23 -16.87
C THR A 87 0.63 11.19 -17.32
N LEU A 88 -0.33 11.17 -16.37
CA LEU A 88 -1.75 11.24 -16.72
C LEU A 88 -2.20 12.63 -17.15
N LYS A 89 -1.41 13.66 -16.86
CA LYS A 89 -1.74 15.06 -17.15
C LYS A 89 -3.07 15.49 -16.53
N ARG A 90 -3.33 15.03 -15.32
CA ARG A 90 -4.57 15.32 -14.58
C ARG A 90 -4.23 15.95 -13.24
N GLN A 91 -4.67 17.18 -13.03
CA GLN A 91 -4.46 17.94 -11.81
C GLN A 91 -5.78 18.60 -11.39
N PRO A 92 -6.12 18.63 -10.11
CA PRO A 92 -5.54 17.85 -9.00
C PRO A 92 -6.14 16.44 -8.97
N LEU A 93 -5.33 15.42 -8.72
CA LEU A 93 -5.77 14.02 -8.76
C LEU A 93 -5.87 13.42 -7.34
N TRP A 94 -4.91 13.70 -6.49
CA TRP A 94 -4.77 13.09 -5.17
C TRP A 94 -5.35 13.98 -4.08
N GLN A 95 -5.84 13.35 -2.99
CA GLN A 95 -6.06 14.10 -1.76
C GLN A 95 -4.70 14.60 -1.26
N PRO A 96 -4.64 15.85 -0.71
CA PRO A 96 -3.34 16.43 -0.34
C PRO A 96 -2.65 15.69 0.80
N ARG A 97 -3.41 15.02 1.65
CA ARG A 97 -2.86 14.27 2.77
C ARG A 97 -3.16 12.79 2.62
N PHE A 98 -2.29 11.97 3.20
CA PHE A 98 -2.51 10.54 3.33
C PHE A 98 -2.54 10.18 4.81
N TRP A 99 -3.12 9.02 5.12
CA TRP A 99 -3.12 8.46 6.47
C TRP A 99 -1.84 7.65 6.67
N GLU A 100 -1.18 7.81 7.81
CA GLU A 100 -0.03 7.02 8.19
C GLU A 100 -0.19 6.46 9.60
N HIS A 101 0.34 5.27 9.81
CA HIS A 101 0.33 4.60 11.10
C HIS A 101 1.65 3.86 11.27
N ALA A 102 2.37 4.16 12.35
CA ALA A 102 3.58 3.44 12.67
C ALA A 102 3.22 2.05 13.21
N ILE A 103 3.76 1.02 12.57
CA ILE A 103 3.55 -0.36 13.04
C ILE A 103 4.34 -0.55 14.33
N ARG A 104 3.67 -1.01 15.38
CA ARG A 104 4.22 -1.03 16.73
C ARG A 104 4.86 -2.35 17.12
N ASP A 105 4.28 -3.46 16.67
CA ASP A 105 4.71 -4.80 17.06
C ASP A 105 4.22 -5.82 16.03
N GLU A 106 4.51 -7.09 16.27
CA GLU A 106 4.16 -8.18 15.37
C GLU A 106 2.65 -8.32 15.17
N ASP A 107 1.87 -8.18 16.24
CA ASP A 107 0.42 -8.26 16.14
C ASP A 107 -0.17 -7.11 15.34
N ASP A 108 0.35 -5.91 15.54
CA ASP A 108 -0.06 -4.73 14.77
C ASP A 108 0.27 -4.93 13.29
N TYR A 109 1.45 -5.43 12.99
CA TYR A 109 1.87 -5.77 11.63
C TYR A 109 0.92 -6.76 10.97
N ARG A 110 0.63 -7.86 11.67
CA ARG A 110 -0.22 -8.93 11.13
C ARG A 110 -1.64 -8.43 10.86
N ARG A 111 -2.20 -7.65 11.79
CA ARG A 111 -3.53 -7.08 11.60
C ARG A 111 -3.61 -6.18 10.37
N HIS A 112 -2.57 -5.41 10.11
CA HIS A 112 -2.54 -4.50 8.97
C HIS A 112 -2.31 -5.24 7.65
N VAL A 113 -1.49 -6.28 7.63
CA VAL A 113 -1.35 -7.13 6.45
C VAL A 113 -2.69 -7.81 6.12
N ASP A 114 -3.37 -8.37 7.13
CA ASP A 114 -4.68 -8.96 6.94
C ASP A 114 -5.70 -7.95 6.42
N TYR A 115 -5.68 -6.73 6.98
CA TYR A 115 -6.56 -5.65 6.54
C TYR A 115 -6.33 -5.29 5.08
N ILE A 116 -5.07 -5.21 4.67
CA ILE A 116 -4.72 -4.94 3.27
C ILE A 116 -5.30 -6.03 2.36
N HIS A 117 -5.09 -7.28 2.72
CA HIS A 117 -5.49 -8.41 1.86
C HIS A 117 -7.01 -8.60 1.78
N ILE A 118 -7.75 -8.32 2.87
CA ILE A 118 -9.21 -8.45 2.87
C ILE A 118 -9.91 -7.29 2.16
N ASN A 119 -9.23 -6.20 1.92
CA ASN A 119 -9.84 -4.93 1.52
C ASN A 119 -10.74 -5.03 0.29
N PRO A 120 -10.34 -5.71 -0.82
CA PRO A 120 -11.22 -5.83 -1.99
C PRO A 120 -12.51 -6.61 -1.69
N LEU A 121 -12.43 -7.62 -0.82
CA LEU A 121 -13.60 -8.38 -0.38
C LEU A 121 -14.50 -7.50 0.49
N LYS A 122 -13.91 -6.77 1.42
CA LYS A 122 -14.64 -5.86 2.32
C LYS A 122 -15.44 -4.81 1.55
N HIS A 123 -14.88 -4.29 0.46
CA HIS A 123 -15.53 -3.29 -0.38
C HIS A 123 -16.43 -3.88 -1.46
N GLY A 124 -16.57 -5.18 -1.51
CA GLY A 124 -17.50 -5.83 -2.44
C GLY A 124 -17.02 -5.96 -3.88
N TRP A 125 -15.71 -5.74 -4.13
CA TRP A 125 -15.16 -5.88 -5.47
C TRP A 125 -15.03 -7.34 -5.92
N VAL A 126 -14.85 -8.24 -4.97
CA VAL A 126 -14.71 -9.68 -5.22
C VAL A 126 -15.46 -10.45 -4.15
N THR A 127 -15.73 -11.73 -4.43
CA THR A 127 -16.29 -12.68 -3.47
C THR A 127 -15.23 -13.60 -2.87
N ARG A 128 -14.04 -13.62 -3.46
CA ARG A 128 -12.88 -14.35 -2.95
C ARG A 128 -11.68 -13.43 -2.99
N VAL A 129 -10.88 -13.42 -1.91
CA VAL A 129 -9.70 -12.56 -1.81
C VAL A 129 -8.74 -12.79 -2.98
N ILE A 130 -8.56 -14.05 -3.38
CA ILE A 130 -7.62 -14.42 -4.43
C ILE A 130 -8.01 -13.85 -5.81
N ASP A 131 -9.25 -13.45 -5.99
CA ASP A 131 -9.71 -12.97 -7.30
C ASP A 131 -9.33 -11.52 -7.58
N TRP A 132 -8.85 -10.77 -6.57
CA TRP A 132 -8.39 -9.39 -6.79
C TRP A 132 -6.94 -9.41 -7.27
N PRO A 133 -6.64 -8.88 -8.49
CA PRO A 133 -5.30 -9.03 -9.07
C PRO A 133 -4.26 -8.07 -8.51
N PHE A 134 -4.68 -6.93 -7.93
CA PHE A 134 -3.75 -5.86 -7.55
C PHE A 134 -3.45 -5.88 -6.06
N SER A 135 -2.85 -6.99 -5.61
CA SER A 135 -2.60 -7.23 -4.19
C SER A 135 -1.39 -8.14 -4.01
N THR A 136 -0.64 -7.91 -2.96
CA THR A 136 0.46 -8.80 -2.54
C THR A 136 -0.05 -10.12 -1.97
N PHE A 137 -1.36 -10.32 -1.88
CA PHE A 137 -1.92 -11.58 -1.41
C PHE A 137 -1.40 -12.77 -2.22
N HIS A 138 -1.33 -12.61 -3.56
CA HIS A 138 -0.84 -13.67 -4.45
C HIS A 138 0.60 -14.08 -4.13
N ARG A 139 1.47 -13.10 -3.89
CA ARG A 139 2.86 -13.34 -3.48
C ARG A 139 2.90 -14.12 -2.16
N ASP A 140 2.07 -13.71 -1.22
CA ASP A 140 2.07 -14.30 0.13
C ASP A 140 1.46 -15.70 0.15
N VAL A 141 0.53 -16.00 -0.76
CA VAL A 141 0.07 -17.37 -0.98
C VAL A 141 1.22 -18.25 -1.48
N GLN A 142 2.00 -17.76 -2.45
CA GLN A 142 3.15 -18.50 -2.97
C GLN A 142 4.24 -18.71 -1.91
N ARG A 143 4.36 -17.79 -0.97
CA ARG A 143 5.29 -17.89 0.16
C ARG A 143 4.78 -18.80 1.29
N GLY A 144 3.57 -19.32 1.17
CA GLY A 144 2.98 -20.17 2.20
C GLY A 144 2.44 -19.42 3.40
N LEU A 145 2.27 -18.12 3.30
CA LEU A 145 1.81 -17.28 4.43
C LEU A 145 0.29 -17.25 4.54
N TYR A 146 -0.41 -17.51 3.43
CA TYR A 146 -1.86 -17.56 3.38
C TYR A 146 -2.31 -18.76 2.53
N PRO A 147 -3.41 -19.43 2.89
CA PRO A 147 -4.00 -20.41 1.99
C PRO A 147 -4.70 -19.70 0.84
N PRO A 148 -4.76 -20.31 -0.37
CA PRO A 148 -5.43 -19.68 -1.51
C PRO A 148 -6.90 -19.38 -1.27
N ASN A 149 -7.55 -20.14 -0.39
CA ASN A 149 -8.96 -19.99 -0.05
C ASN A 149 -9.18 -19.19 1.24
N TRP A 150 -8.21 -18.40 1.66
CA TRP A 150 -8.31 -17.59 2.88
C TRP A 150 -9.58 -16.75 2.86
N LEU A 151 -10.39 -16.87 3.90
CA LEU A 151 -11.68 -16.21 4.06
C LEU A 151 -12.68 -16.57 2.96
N ALA A 152 -12.49 -17.67 2.24
CA ALA A 152 -13.52 -18.16 1.36
C ALA A 152 -14.69 -18.67 2.21
N ILE A 153 -15.87 -18.11 1.98
CA ILE A 153 -17.09 -18.56 2.63
C ILE A 153 -17.64 -19.71 1.79
N ALA A 154 -17.80 -20.82 2.43
CA ALA A 154 -18.36 -22.00 1.76
C ALA A 154 -19.84 -21.77 1.40
#